data_e4c1b1cd9ec615345b415c313a4891b2
#
_entry.id   e4c1b1cd9ec615345b415c313a4891b2
#
_cell.length_a   1.000
_cell.length_b   1.000
_cell.length_c   1.000
_cell.angle_alpha   90.00
_cell.angle_beta   90.00
_cell.angle_gamma   90.00
#
_symmetry.space_group_name_H-M   'P 1'
#
loop_
_entity.id
_entity.type
_entity.pdbx_description
1 polymer ?
#
loop_
_entity_poly.entity_id
_entity_poly.type
_entity_poly.pdbx_seq_one_letter_code
_entity_poly.pdbx_strand_id
1 'polypeptide(L)'
;MEPVLYIAGDVHLRDGTGSFVTWLDGLLGKRPAHLVILGDLFEYWLEGDEAVARYQGVLDRLRALGAAGWRVTIVRGNREAVAGRRLEAATRATLVWPACDVVLGRRRIRIVHGDRLCHDPGYRALAAWLAGFPHRWWQRLHPAPVQEAVARWMRRNSKGSRPRPAGRRGPFLDPRRVVAAARGADVLIAGHIHEAWTRRIRGVETWLVGDWPPGHGHWIEGFADGSLTARTMDVP
;
A
#
# COMPACT_ATOMS: atom_id res chain seq x y z
N MET A 1 -13.33 -18.94 -12.44
CA MET A 1 -13.02 -19.07 -10.98
C MET A 1 -13.12 -17.67 -10.38
N GLU A 2 -13.76 -17.52 -9.23
CA GLU A 2 -13.81 -16.22 -8.54
C GLU A 2 -12.52 -15.95 -7.79
N PRO A 3 -12.04 -14.68 -7.75
CA PRO A 3 -10.88 -14.31 -6.98
C PRO A 3 -11.14 -14.50 -5.46
N VAL A 4 -10.17 -15.00 -4.74
CA VAL A 4 -10.18 -15.13 -3.27
C VAL A 4 -9.24 -14.14 -2.59
N LEU A 5 -8.44 -13.41 -3.38
CA LEU A 5 -7.50 -12.40 -2.93
C LEU A 5 -7.51 -11.21 -3.91
N TYR A 6 -7.54 -10.00 -3.37
CA TYR A 6 -7.37 -8.75 -4.10
C TYR A 6 -6.23 -7.97 -3.48
N ILE A 7 -5.32 -7.45 -4.30
CA ILE A 7 -4.15 -6.70 -3.83
C ILE A 7 -4.07 -5.39 -4.59
N ALA A 8 -4.10 -4.28 -3.87
CA ALA A 8 -3.98 -2.92 -4.40
C ALA A 8 -3.06 -2.08 -3.50
N GLY A 9 -2.56 -0.97 -3.99
CA GLY A 9 -1.74 -0.05 -3.21
C GLY A 9 -1.31 1.18 -4.00
N ASP A 10 -0.44 2.01 -3.42
CA ASP A 10 0.05 3.25 -4.04
C ASP A 10 -1.08 4.16 -4.55
N VAL A 11 -2.15 4.27 -3.73
CA VAL A 11 -3.37 4.99 -4.10
C VAL A 11 -3.21 6.49 -3.90
N HIS A 12 -2.51 6.90 -2.85
CA HIS A 12 -2.22 8.31 -2.52
C HIS A 12 -3.46 9.21 -2.48
N LEU A 13 -4.53 8.72 -1.85
CA LEU A 13 -5.76 9.49 -1.68
C LEU A 13 -5.48 10.83 -1.00
N ARG A 14 -5.97 11.91 -1.59
CA ARG A 14 -5.91 13.27 -1.01
C ARG A 14 -7.08 13.55 -0.09
N ASP A 15 -8.20 12.91 -0.39
CA ASP A 15 -9.45 12.91 0.34
C ASP A 15 -10.11 11.52 0.25
N GLY A 16 -11.36 11.41 0.63
CA GLY A 16 -12.10 10.14 0.61
C GLY A 16 -12.74 9.79 -0.73
N THR A 17 -12.27 10.33 -1.86
CA THR A 17 -12.87 10.15 -3.21
C THR A 17 -11.87 9.58 -4.23
N GLY A 18 -12.36 9.26 -5.43
CA GLY A 18 -11.54 8.84 -6.56
C GLY A 18 -11.78 7.41 -7.03
N SER A 19 -11.06 7.01 -8.07
CA SER A 19 -11.22 5.70 -8.75
C SER A 19 -11.09 4.50 -7.81
N PHE A 20 -10.21 4.58 -6.82
CA PHE A 20 -10.06 3.54 -5.80
C PHE A 20 -11.33 3.36 -4.96
N VAL A 21 -11.99 4.45 -4.60
CA VAL A 21 -13.24 4.40 -3.82
C VAL A 21 -14.36 3.76 -4.64
N THR A 22 -14.47 4.13 -5.92
CA THR A 22 -15.39 3.50 -6.87
C THR A 22 -15.13 1.99 -7.01
N TRP A 23 -13.85 1.60 -7.06
CA TRP A 23 -13.48 0.19 -7.10
C TRP A 23 -13.88 -0.56 -5.82
N LEU A 24 -13.70 0.04 -4.63
CA LEU A 24 -14.17 -0.54 -3.36
C LEU A 24 -15.69 -0.73 -3.35
N ASP A 25 -16.45 0.24 -3.89
CA ASP A 25 -17.91 0.11 -4.04
C ASP A 25 -18.27 -1.10 -4.93
N GLY A 26 -17.50 -1.33 -5.99
CA GLY A 26 -17.65 -2.52 -6.84
C GLY A 26 -17.32 -3.83 -6.11
N LEU A 27 -16.41 -3.82 -5.12
CA LEU A 27 -16.11 -5.01 -4.32
C LEU A 27 -17.24 -5.37 -3.35
N LEU A 28 -17.99 -4.40 -2.83
CA LEU A 28 -19.12 -4.64 -1.93
C LEU A 28 -20.20 -5.53 -2.55
N GLY A 29 -20.33 -5.52 -3.87
CA GLY A 29 -21.25 -6.40 -4.63
C GLY A 29 -20.70 -7.78 -4.92
N LYS A 30 -19.45 -8.10 -4.55
CA LYS A 30 -18.80 -9.39 -4.83
C LYS A 30 -18.83 -10.32 -3.60
N ARG A 31 -18.53 -11.58 -3.83
CA ARG A 31 -18.34 -12.55 -2.77
C ARG A 31 -17.18 -12.12 -1.86
N PRO A 32 -17.35 -12.20 -0.53
CA PRO A 32 -16.28 -11.86 0.40
C PRO A 32 -14.98 -12.63 0.15
N ALA A 33 -13.87 -11.90 0.16
CA ALA A 33 -12.53 -12.40 -0.11
C ALA A 33 -11.51 -11.69 0.81
N HIS A 34 -10.22 -11.89 0.58
CA HIS A 34 -9.18 -11.16 1.28
C HIS A 34 -8.73 -9.94 0.45
N LEU A 35 -8.94 -8.74 0.95
CA LEU A 35 -8.38 -7.50 0.40
C LEU A 35 -7.09 -7.16 1.14
N VAL A 36 -5.98 -7.05 0.41
CA VAL A 36 -4.70 -6.58 0.93
C VAL A 36 -4.36 -5.25 0.27
N ILE A 37 -4.25 -4.20 1.07
CA ILE A 37 -3.76 -2.90 0.64
C ILE A 37 -2.28 -2.85 1.01
N LEU A 38 -1.40 -2.77 0.02
CA LEU A 38 0.05 -2.85 0.22
C LEU A 38 0.73 -1.49 0.52
N GLY A 39 0.00 -0.60 1.18
CA GLY A 39 0.49 0.68 1.67
C GLY A 39 0.31 1.84 0.71
N ASP A 40 0.68 3.02 1.18
CA ASP A 40 0.51 4.30 0.53
C ASP A 40 -0.94 4.51 0.01
N LEU A 41 -1.92 4.10 0.86
CA LEU A 41 -3.35 4.32 0.63
C LEU A 41 -3.68 5.81 0.66
N PHE A 42 -3.08 6.54 1.60
CA PHE A 42 -3.30 7.96 1.79
C PHE A 42 -2.12 8.79 1.25
N GLU A 43 -2.38 10.02 0.91
CA GLU A 43 -1.31 10.99 0.63
C GLU A 43 -0.40 11.16 1.86
N TYR A 44 -0.98 11.15 3.06
CA TYR A 44 -0.33 10.99 4.35
C TYR A 44 -1.38 10.64 5.41
N TRP A 45 -1.00 9.84 6.39
CA TRP A 45 -1.83 9.50 7.53
C TRP A 45 -1.20 10.03 8.82
N LEU A 46 -1.95 10.81 9.57
CA LEU A 46 -1.63 11.22 10.94
C LEU A 46 -2.66 10.59 11.89
N GLU A 47 -2.20 10.10 13.04
CA GLU A 47 -3.06 9.45 14.05
C GLU A 47 -3.93 10.49 14.79
N GLY A 48 -4.90 11.09 14.12
CA GLY A 48 -5.78 12.12 14.65
C GLY A 48 -7.20 12.05 14.08
N ASP A 49 -8.14 12.77 14.70
CA ASP A 49 -9.53 12.84 14.27
C ASP A 49 -9.67 13.57 12.92
N GLU A 50 -8.76 14.50 12.63
CA GLU A 50 -8.70 15.21 11.35
C GLU A 50 -8.38 14.27 10.19
N ALA A 51 -7.50 13.29 10.39
CA ALA A 51 -7.22 12.28 9.36
C ALA A 51 -8.44 11.39 9.13
N VAL A 52 -9.14 10.98 10.19
CA VAL A 52 -10.38 10.22 10.07
C VAL A 52 -11.41 11.01 9.29
N ALA A 53 -11.66 12.28 9.64
CA ALA A 53 -12.61 13.13 8.95
C ALA A 53 -12.25 13.35 7.46
N ARG A 54 -10.97 13.59 7.17
CA ARG A 54 -10.47 13.79 5.80
C ARG A 54 -10.73 12.60 4.89
N TYR A 55 -10.51 11.39 5.40
CA TYR A 55 -10.58 10.16 4.61
C TYR A 55 -11.85 9.35 4.90
N GLN A 56 -12.87 9.95 5.53
CA GLN A 56 -14.09 9.29 5.96
C GLN A 56 -14.68 8.37 4.87
N GLY A 57 -14.77 8.85 3.63
CA GLY A 57 -15.37 8.12 2.52
C GLY A 57 -14.72 6.75 2.27
N VAL A 58 -13.39 6.67 2.23
CA VAL A 58 -12.68 5.40 2.02
C VAL A 58 -12.69 4.53 3.29
N LEU A 59 -12.60 5.16 4.48
CA LEU A 59 -12.62 4.42 5.74
C LEU A 59 -13.96 3.70 5.95
N ASP A 60 -15.08 4.34 5.59
CA ASP A 60 -16.41 3.75 5.69
C ASP A 60 -16.57 2.55 4.75
N ARG A 61 -16.01 2.62 3.53
CA ARG A 61 -16.05 1.51 2.58
C ARG A 61 -15.21 0.33 3.05
N LEU A 62 -14.03 0.57 3.59
CA LEU A 62 -13.21 -0.51 4.17
C LEU A 62 -13.91 -1.15 5.37
N ARG A 63 -14.58 -0.34 6.21
CA ARG A 63 -15.40 -0.84 7.31
C ARG A 63 -16.59 -1.66 6.81
N ALA A 64 -17.26 -1.20 5.75
CA ALA A 64 -18.38 -1.90 5.14
C ALA A 64 -17.96 -3.25 4.54
N LEU A 65 -16.81 -3.32 3.87
CA LEU A 65 -16.24 -4.58 3.41
C LEU A 65 -16.00 -5.54 4.58
N GLY A 66 -15.39 -5.08 5.67
CA GLY A 66 -15.21 -5.89 6.88
C GLY A 66 -16.55 -6.39 7.47
N ALA A 67 -17.58 -5.54 7.48
CA ALA A 67 -18.93 -5.91 7.93
C ALA A 67 -19.60 -6.93 6.99
N ALA A 68 -19.30 -6.87 5.69
CA ALA A 68 -19.77 -7.83 4.68
C ALA A 68 -18.98 -9.16 4.68
N GLY A 69 -18.07 -9.36 5.62
CA GLY A 69 -17.31 -10.61 5.78
C GLY A 69 -15.97 -10.66 5.04
N TRP A 70 -15.53 -9.54 4.43
CA TRP A 70 -14.21 -9.46 3.84
C TRP A 70 -13.13 -9.43 4.92
N ARG A 71 -12.02 -10.12 4.67
CA ARG A 71 -10.80 -9.89 5.43
C ARG A 71 -10.06 -8.71 4.81
N VAL A 72 -9.85 -7.64 5.58
CA VAL A 72 -9.12 -6.46 5.10
C VAL A 72 -7.80 -6.37 5.85
N THR A 73 -6.69 -6.31 5.12
CA THR A 73 -5.34 -6.15 5.68
C THR A 73 -4.67 -4.94 5.02
N ILE A 74 -4.06 -4.09 5.81
CA ILE A 74 -3.24 -2.97 5.31
C ILE A 74 -1.79 -3.23 5.71
N VAL A 75 -0.93 -3.44 4.72
CA VAL A 75 0.52 -3.43 4.91
C VAL A 75 0.95 -1.98 4.98
N ARG A 76 1.54 -1.54 6.09
CA ARG A 76 1.92 -0.13 6.24
C ARG A 76 2.98 0.27 5.21
N GLY A 77 2.69 1.31 4.43
CA GLY A 77 3.63 2.00 3.57
C GLY A 77 4.32 3.16 4.29
N ASN A 78 5.06 3.93 3.54
CA ASN A 78 5.77 5.08 4.10
C ASN A 78 4.83 6.26 4.43
N ARG A 79 3.66 6.33 3.82
CA ARG A 79 2.65 7.36 4.11
C ARG A 79 1.84 7.04 5.37
N GLU A 80 1.77 5.76 5.74
CA GLU A 80 1.14 5.26 6.97
C GLU A 80 2.17 4.82 8.02
N ALA A 81 3.39 5.33 7.99
CA ALA A 81 4.46 4.91 8.92
C ALA A 81 4.05 5.00 10.40
N VAL A 82 3.16 5.94 10.71
CA VAL A 82 2.64 6.18 12.08
C VAL A 82 1.24 5.62 12.30
N ALA A 83 0.63 4.99 11.29
CA ALA A 83 -0.69 4.40 11.41
C ALA A 83 -0.76 3.33 12.49
N GLY A 84 -1.84 3.32 13.25
CA GLY A 84 -2.04 2.42 14.37
C GLY A 84 -3.52 2.22 14.71
N ARG A 85 -3.83 2.29 16.00
CA ARG A 85 -5.15 1.92 16.52
C ARG A 85 -6.32 2.73 15.94
N ARG A 86 -6.12 4.01 15.60
CA ARG A 86 -7.19 4.82 15.02
C ARG A 86 -7.57 4.34 13.62
N LEU A 87 -6.57 4.02 12.79
CA LEU A 87 -6.83 3.47 11.46
C LEU A 87 -7.49 2.09 11.55
N GLU A 88 -7.02 1.21 12.44
CA GLU A 88 -7.67 -0.11 12.68
C GLU A 88 -9.12 0.05 13.13
N ALA A 89 -9.39 0.92 14.10
CA ALA A 89 -10.74 1.19 14.59
C ALA A 89 -11.66 1.80 13.52
N ALA A 90 -11.11 2.71 12.70
CA ALA A 90 -11.86 3.37 11.64
C ALA A 90 -12.22 2.44 10.48
N THR A 91 -11.36 1.47 10.16
CA THR A 91 -11.52 0.59 8.99
C THR A 91 -11.93 -0.83 9.33
N ARG A 92 -11.73 -1.28 10.57
CA ARG A 92 -11.75 -2.69 10.99
C ARG A 92 -10.73 -3.57 10.26
N ALA A 93 -9.75 -2.96 9.60
CA ALA A 93 -8.66 -3.68 8.95
C ALA A 93 -7.58 -4.08 9.95
N THR A 94 -6.85 -5.14 9.63
CA THR A 94 -5.63 -5.52 10.36
C THR A 94 -4.44 -4.79 9.78
N LEU A 95 -3.72 -4.02 10.58
CA LEU A 95 -2.47 -3.40 10.16
C LEU A 95 -1.31 -4.36 10.37
N VAL A 96 -0.50 -4.56 9.34
CA VAL A 96 0.69 -5.42 9.39
C VAL A 96 1.94 -4.68 8.91
N TRP A 97 3.09 -5.11 9.41
CA TRP A 97 4.40 -4.64 9.00
C TRP A 97 5.46 -5.69 9.36
N PRO A 98 6.46 -5.98 8.55
CA PRO A 98 6.76 -5.37 7.25
C PRO A 98 6.07 -6.05 6.07
N ALA A 99 5.34 -7.13 6.26
CA ALA A 99 4.76 -7.95 5.21
C ALA A 99 3.44 -8.59 5.62
N CYS A 100 2.63 -8.96 4.63
CA CYS A 100 1.50 -9.86 4.74
C CYS A 100 1.81 -11.13 3.93
N ASP A 101 1.79 -12.30 4.57
CA ASP A 101 1.96 -13.58 3.91
C ASP A 101 0.60 -14.24 3.68
N VAL A 102 0.36 -14.72 2.47
CA VAL A 102 -0.87 -15.40 2.06
C VAL A 102 -0.50 -16.72 1.36
N VAL A 103 -1.28 -17.76 1.59
CA VAL A 103 -1.16 -19.02 0.87
C VAL A 103 -2.33 -19.16 -0.09
N LEU A 104 -2.05 -19.36 -1.38
CA LEU A 104 -3.01 -19.65 -2.43
C LEU A 104 -2.63 -20.99 -3.09
N GLY A 105 -3.50 -21.97 -2.98
CA GLY A 105 -3.19 -23.33 -3.40
C GLY A 105 -1.93 -23.84 -2.67
N ARG A 106 -0.86 -24.11 -3.42
CA ARG A 106 0.44 -24.53 -2.87
C ARG A 106 1.47 -23.41 -2.82
N ARG A 107 1.11 -22.20 -3.25
CA ARG A 107 2.04 -21.06 -3.36
C ARG A 107 1.96 -20.16 -2.13
N ARG A 108 3.12 -19.83 -1.59
CA ARG A 108 3.28 -18.81 -0.55
C ARG A 108 3.58 -17.48 -1.22
N ILE A 109 2.71 -16.51 -0.99
CA ILE A 109 2.80 -15.17 -1.57
C ILE A 109 3.13 -14.20 -0.45
N ARG A 110 4.24 -13.50 -0.58
CA ARG A 110 4.61 -12.40 0.33
C ARG A 110 4.29 -11.07 -0.30
N ILE A 111 3.54 -10.26 0.41
CA ILE A 111 3.08 -8.94 0.00
C ILE A 111 3.75 -7.92 0.89
N VAL A 112 4.50 -6.98 0.29
CA VAL A 112 5.23 -5.91 0.98
C VAL A 112 4.91 -4.58 0.33
N HIS A 113 5.06 -3.46 1.07
CA HIS A 113 4.91 -2.16 0.40
C HIS A 113 5.96 -1.95 -0.70
N GLY A 114 7.22 -2.23 -0.44
CA GLY A 114 8.27 -2.16 -1.47
C GLY A 114 9.35 -1.09 -1.22
N ASP A 115 9.11 -0.14 -0.34
CA ASP A 115 10.04 0.92 0.04
C ASP A 115 11.41 0.39 0.49
N ARG A 116 11.41 -0.73 1.20
CA ARG A 116 12.64 -1.39 1.69
C ARG A 116 13.39 -2.17 0.63
N LEU A 117 12.78 -2.42 -0.52
CA LEU A 117 13.40 -3.09 -1.65
C LEU A 117 14.25 -2.13 -2.48
N CYS A 118 14.02 -0.82 -2.36
CA CYS A 118 14.71 0.22 -3.10
C CYS A 118 16.06 0.58 -2.50
N HIS A 119 16.98 1.04 -3.34
CA HIS A 119 18.30 1.50 -2.94
C HIS A 119 18.30 3.01 -2.72
N ASP A 120 17.65 3.48 -1.63
CA ASP A 120 17.69 4.88 -1.20
C ASP A 120 18.06 4.97 0.29
N PRO A 121 19.35 5.28 0.60
CA PRO A 121 19.80 5.40 1.98
C PRO A 121 19.15 6.54 2.74
N GLY A 122 18.89 7.67 2.09
CA GLY A 122 18.26 8.85 2.70
C GLY A 122 16.82 8.59 3.11
N TYR A 123 16.08 7.92 2.23
CA TYR A 123 14.73 7.48 2.54
C TYR A 123 14.69 6.52 3.73
N ARG A 124 15.62 5.56 3.80
CA ARG A 124 15.67 4.59 4.90
C ARG A 124 15.92 5.23 6.26
N ALA A 125 16.81 6.23 6.31
CA ALA A 125 17.06 6.99 7.54
C ALA A 125 15.80 7.74 7.99
N LEU A 126 15.09 8.38 7.05
CA LEU A 126 13.82 9.06 7.31
C LEU A 126 12.73 8.07 7.77
N ALA A 127 12.58 6.93 7.09
CA ALA A 127 11.60 5.91 7.46
C ALA A 127 11.88 5.32 8.85
N ALA A 128 13.15 5.09 9.18
CA ALA A 128 13.56 4.64 10.52
C ALA A 128 13.25 5.70 11.59
N TRP A 129 13.46 6.99 11.30
CA TRP A 129 13.12 8.08 12.20
C TRP A 129 11.60 8.20 12.41
N LEU A 130 10.81 8.14 11.32
CA LEU A 130 9.35 8.19 11.37
C LEU A 130 8.74 7.00 12.14
N ALA A 131 9.32 5.80 12.01
CA ALA A 131 8.87 4.62 12.74
C ALA A 131 9.39 4.58 14.19
N GLY A 132 10.34 5.43 14.54
CA GLY A 132 11.06 5.41 15.82
C GLY A 132 10.37 6.16 16.97
N PHE A 133 10.92 5.94 18.17
CA PHE A 133 10.48 6.60 19.41
C PHE A 133 10.51 8.13 19.33
N PRO A 134 11.53 8.80 18.72
CA PRO A 134 11.56 10.25 18.63
C PRO A 134 10.36 10.85 17.91
N HIS A 135 9.88 10.20 16.82
CA HIS A 135 8.74 10.69 16.07
C HIS A 135 7.42 10.55 16.85
N ARG A 136 7.23 9.46 17.61
CA ARG A 136 6.05 9.28 18.48
C ARG A 136 5.97 10.35 19.56
N TRP A 137 7.11 10.73 20.12
CA TRP A 137 7.21 11.82 21.09
C TRP A 137 6.92 13.16 20.43
N TRP A 138 7.49 13.40 19.26
CA TRP A 138 7.26 14.61 18.46
C TRP A 138 5.78 14.80 18.14
N GLN A 139 5.06 13.75 17.72
CA GLN A 139 3.63 13.81 17.46
C GLN A 139 2.80 14.18 18.71
N ARG A 140 3.20 13.70 19.88
CA ARG A 140 2.50 14.03 21.13
C ARG A 140 2.72 15.47 21.58
N LEU A 141 3.82 16.07 21.22
CA LEU A 141 4.22 17.42 21.65
C LEU A 141 3.76 18.52 20.70
N HIS A 142 3.43 18.20 19.45
CA HIS A 142 3.09 19.21 18.45
C HIS A 142 1.60 19.10 18.03
N PRO A 143 0.88 20.24 17.94
CA PRO A 143 -0.50 20.25 17.51
C PRO A 143 -0.64 19.83 16.03
N ALA A 144 -1.81 19.31 15.65
CA ALA A 144 -2.09 18.78 14.32
C ALA A 144 -1.70 19.70 13.15
N PRO A 145 -1.94 21.03 13.19
CA PRO A 145 -1.53 21.92 12.10
C PRO A 145 -0.03 21.92 11.82
N VAL A 146 0.80 21.77 12.88
CA VAL A 146 2.27 21.70 12.75
C VAL A 146 2.66 20.35 12.12
N GLN A 147 2.05 19.27 12.56
CA GLN A 147 2.28 17.94 11.98
C GLN A 147 1.92 17.91 10.49
N GLU A 148 0.79 18.51 10.11
CA GLU A 148 0.38 18.65 8.71
C GLU A 148 1.33 19.50 7.89
N ALA A 149 1.81 20.63 8.43
CA ALA A 149 2.76 21.49 7.75
C ALA A 149 4.07 20.73 7.46
N VAL A 150 4.56 19.95 8.41
CA VAL A 150 5.75 19.12 8.24
C VAL A 150 5.49 17.99 7.25
N ALA A 151 4.37 17.31 7.31
CA ALA A 151 4.01 16.27 6.35
C ALA A 151 3.94 16.83 4.92
N ARG A 152 3.32 18.01 4.72
CA ARG A 152 3.30 18.72 3.44
C ARG A 152 4.68 19.13 2.96
N TRP A 153 5.54 19.62 3.86
CA TRP A 153 6.91 19.98 3.53
C TRP A 153 7.73 18.75 3.10
N MET A 154 7.66 17.66 3.87
CA MET A 154 8.33 16.40 3.55
C MET A 154 7.89 15.87 2.18
N ARG A 155 6.60 15.95 1.86
CA ARG A 155 6.06 15.58 0.56
C ARG A 155 6.65 16.42 -0.58
N ARG A 156 6.65 17.77 -0.44
CA ARG A 156 7.20 18.68 -1.46
C ARG A 156 8.68 18.40 -1.74
N ASN A 157 9.40 17.92 -0.74
CA ASN A 157 10.83 17.63 -0.84
C ASN A 157 11.13 16.14 -1.10
N SER A 158 10.10 15.30 -1.18
CA SER A 158 10.25 13.89 -1.55
C SER A 158 10.71 13.78 -3.00
N LYS A 159 11.83 13.07 -3.23
CA LYS A 159 12.41 12.89 -4.58
C LYS A 159 11.50 12.11 -5.54
N GLY A 160 10.49 11.39 -5.03
CA GLY A 160 9.48 10.69 -5.83
C GLY A 160 8.54 11.62 -6.60
N SER A 161 8.45 12.91 -6.21
CA SER A 161 7.64 13.93 -6.90
C SER A 161 8.34 14.57 -8.10
N ARG A 162 9.60 14.23 -8.38
CA ARG A 162 10.35 14.81 -9.52
C ARG A 162 10.12 13.98 -10.77
N PRO A 163 9.88 14.62 -11.95
CA PRO A 163 9.85 13.92 -13.23
C PRO A 163 11.14 13.09 -13.38
N ARG A 164 11.02 11.82 -13.71
CA ARG A 164 12.17 10.96 -13.97
C ARG A 164 12.90 11.46 -15.22
N PRO A 165 14.24 11.54 -15.20
CA PRO A 165 14.99 11.83 -16.43
C PRO A 165 14.63 10.78 -17.49
N ALA A 166 14.24 11.25 -18.69
CA ALA A 166 13.98 10.38 -19.83
C ALA A 166 15.20 9.46 -20.07
N GLY A 167 14.99 8.14 -20.13
CA GLY A 167 16.02 7.16 -20.48
C GLY A 167 16.51 6.25 -19.34
N ARG A 168 16.18 6.47 -18.08
CA ARG A 168 16.46 5.49 -17.02
C ARG A 168 15.30 4.48 -16.89
N ARG A 169 15.32 3.47 -17.75
CA ARG A 169 14.51 2.26 -17.59
C ARG A 169 15.26 1.29 -16.67
N GLY A 170 14.65 0.92 -15.57
CA GLY A 170 15.14 -0.18 -14.75
C GLY A 170 14.45 -0.21 -13.39
N PRO A 171 14.21 -1.37 -12.82
CA PRO A 171 13.64 -1.47 -11.50
C PRO A 171 14.65 -0.85 -10.53
N PHE A 172 14.20 0.15 -9.78
CA PHE A 172 14.94 0.67 -8.64
C PHE A 172 15.02 -0.35 -7.50
N LEU A 173 14.53 -1.57 -7.73
CA LEU A 173 14.62 -2.69 -6.81
C LEU A 173 16.05 -3.21 -6.75
N ASP A 174 16.62 -3.29 -5.57
CA ASP A 174 17.85 -4.01 -5.32
C ASP A 174 17.59 -5.53 -5.40
N PRO A 175 18.17 -6.26 -6.37
CA PRO A 175 17.93 -7.69 -6.52
C PRO A 175 18.30 -8.53 -5.29
N ARG A 176 19.28 -8.08 -4.48
CA ARG A 176 19.65 -8.75 -3.24
C ARG A 176 18.57 -8.63 -2.18
N ARG A 177 17.92 -7.46 -2.11
CA ARG A 177 16.83 -7.19 -1.18
C ARG A 177 15.55 -7.91 -1.59
N VAL A 178 15.28 -8.00 -2.89
CA VAL A 178 14.16 -8.80 -3.42
C VAL A 178 14.32 -10.27 -2.96
N VAL A 179 15.49 -10.88 -3.16
CA VAL A 179 15.76 -12.26 -2.71
C VAL A 179 15.62 -12.38 -1.19
N ALA A 180 16.14 -11.42 -0.44
CA ALA A 180 16.06 -11.45 1.01
C ALA A 180 14.61 -11.30 1.51
N ALA A 181 13.82 -10.42 0.90
CA ALA A 181 12.41 -10.22 1.23
C ALA A 181 11.55 -11.43 0.87
N ALA A 182 11.84 -12.09 -0.25
CA ALA A 182 11.10 -13.27 -0.71
C ALA A 182 11.46 -14.57 0.04
N ARG A 183 12.38 -14.52 1.02
CA ARG A 183 12.83 -15.74 1.69
C ARG A 183 11.67 -16.50 2.34
N GLY A 184 11.46 -17.75 1.90
CA GLY A 184 10.33 -18.60 2.36
C GLY A 184 9.01 -18.36 1.64
N ALA A 185 8.99 -17.56 0.57
CA ALA A 185 7.85 -17.35 -0.31
C ALA A 185 8.19 -17.73 -1.75
N ASP A 186 7.19 -18.14 -2.53
CA ASP A 186 7.32 -18.50 -3.94
C ASP A 186 7.15 -17.25 -4.83
N VAL A 187 6.39 -16.26 -4.36
CA VAL A 187 6.08 -15.02 -5.05
C VAL A 187 6.28 -13.85 -4.11
N LEU A 188 6.87 -12.77 -4.62
CA LEU A 188 6.92 -11.46 -3.97
C LEU A 188 6.04 -10.47 -4.72
N ILE A 189 5.12 -9.82 -4.01
CA ILE A 189 4.30 -8.73 -4.56
C ILE A 189 4.65 -7.45 -3.84
N ALA A 190 4.89 -6.38 -4.60
CA ALA A 190 5.28 -5.08 -4.07
C ALA A 190 4.63 -3.92 -4.84
N GLY A 191 4.66 -2.73 -4.27
CA GLY A 191 4.30 -1.45 -4.86
C GLY A 191 5.45 -0.44 -4.79
N HIS A 192 5.14 0.81 -4.38
CA HIS A 192 6.08 1.90 -4.11
C HIS A 192 6.76 2.52 -5.34
N ILE A 193 6.89 1.80 -6.44
CA ILE A 193 7.57 2.25 -7.65
C ILE A 193 6.59 2.85 -8.67
N HIS A 194 5.29 2.67 -8.47
CA HIS A 194 4.22 3.14 -9.34
C HIS A 194 4.32 2.59 -10.77
N GLU A 195 4.83 1.35 -10.90
CA GLU A 195 4.88 0.62 -12.17
C GLU A 195 4.17 -0.72 -12.00
N ALA A 196 3.41 -1.14 -13.01
CA ALA A 196 2.77 -2.45 -13.05
C ALA A 196 3.56 -3.38 -13.97
N TRP A 197 4.14 -4.45 -13.43
CA TRP A 197 4.80 -5.50 -14.22
C TRP A 197 5.03 -6.79 -13.42
N THR A 198 5.33 -7.86 -14.14
CA THR A 198 5.73 -9.15 -13.58
C THR A 198 7.06 -9.58 -14.18
N ARG A 199 8.03 -9.91 -13.35
CA ARG A 199 9.37 -10.35 -13.77
C ARG A 199 9.97 -11.35 -12.79
N ARG A 200 10.94 -12.14 -13.25
CA ARG A 200 11.81 -12.91 -12.35
C ARG A 200 13.09 -12.12 -12.04
N ILE A 201 13.32 -11.85 -10.76
CA ILE A 201 14.53 -11.18 -10.26
C ILE A 201 15.33 -12.21 -9.47
N ARG A 202 16.48 -12.63 -9.99
CA ARG A 202 17.34 -13.68 -9.41
C ARG A 202 16.55 -14.94 -9.00
N GLY A 203 15.66 -15.40 -9.88
CA GLY A 203 14.83 -16.58 -9.67
C GLY A 203 13.52 -16.33 -8.90
N VAL A 204 13.37 -15.21 -8.22
CA VAL A 204 12.15 -14.84 -7.50
C VAL A 204 11.12 -14.28 -8.48
N GLU A 205 9.94 -14.88 -8.52
CA GLU A 205 8.80 -14.31 -9.23
C GLU A 205 8.32 -13.07 -8.49
N THR A 206 8.43 -11.91 -9.15
CA THR A 206 8.17 -10.60 -8.55
C THR A 206 7.13 -9.86 -9.34
N TRP A 207 6.10 -9.37 -8.65
CA TRP A 207 5.01 -8.57 -9.20
C TRP A 207 5.04 -7.18 -8.60
N LEU A 208 4.89 -6.15 -9.44
CA LEU A 208 4.56 -4.79 -9.01
C LEU A 208 3.13 -4.47 -9.39
N VAL A 209 2.38 -3.90 -8.41
CA VAL A 209 0.94 -3.70 -8.57
C VAL A 209 0.62 -2.50 -9.47
N GLY A 210 1.46 -1.45 -9.46
CA GLY A 210 1.15 -0.16 -10.07
C GLY A 210 0.42 0.77 -9.10
N ASP A 211 0.03 1.95 -9.59
CA ASP A 211 -0.60 3.02 -8.83
C ASP A 211 -2.04 3.31 -9.29
N TRP A 212 -2.66 4.32 -8.69
CA TRP A 212 -4.04 4.76 -8.95
C TRP A 212 -4.07 6.23 -9.42
N PRO A 213 -3.58 6.53 -10.64
CA PRO A 213 -3.73 7.88 -11.17
C PRO A 213 -5.22 8.21 -11.40
N PRO A 214 -5.58 9.50 -11.52
CA PRO A 214 -6.96 9.89 -11.79
C PRO A 214 -7.55 9.16 -13.01
N GLY A 215 -8.72 8.56 -12.84
CA GLY A 215 -9.41 7.79 -13.88
C GLY A 215 -8.89 6.38 -14.11
N HIS A 216 -7.82 5.95 -13.49
CA HIS A 216 -7.26 4.62 -13.68
C HIS A 216 -7.03 3.90 -12.35
N GLY A 217 -6.84 2.58 -12.41
CA GLY A 217 -6.49 1.79 -11.24
C GLY A 217 -5.85 0.46 -11.63
N HIS A 218 -4.93 0.01 -10.78
CA HIS A 218 -4.23 -1.26 -10.94
C HIS A 218 -4.39 -2.13 -9.70
N TRP A 219 -4.73 -3.42 -9.88
CA TRP A 219 -4.74 -4.40 -8.80
C TRP A 219 -4.35 -5.78 -9.29
N ILE A 220 -4.10 -6.68 -8.36
CA ILE A 220 -3.86 -8.09 -8.65
C ILE A 220 -4.99 -8.90 -8.02
N GLU A 221 -5.53 -9.85 -8.78
CA GLU A 221 -6.45 -10.88 -8.33
C GLU A 221 -5.70 -12.19 -8.13
N GLY A 222 -5.94 -12.85 -7.00
CA GLY A 222 -5.41 -14.17 -6.69
C GLY A 222 -6.53 -15.20 -6.58
N PHE A 223 -6.28 -16.40 -7.07
CA PHE A 223 -7.24 -17.48 -7.16
C PHE A 223 -6.85 -18.67 -6.29
N ALA A 224 -7.83 -19.50 -5.93
CA ALA A 224 -7.63 -20.62 -5.03
C ALA A 224 -6.62 -21.66 -5.54
N ASP A 225 -6.39 -21.75 -6.84
CA ASP A 225 -5.38 -22.62 -7.46
C ASP A 225 -3.94 -22.08 -7.37
N GLY A 226 -3.76 -20.86 -6.85
CA GLY A 226 -2.48 -20.19 -6.74
C GLY A 226 -2.11 -19.29 -7.94
N SER A 227 -2.99 -19.19 -8.94
CA SER A 227 -2.79 -18.27 -10.06
C SER A 227 -3.02 -16.82 -9.65
N LEU A 228 -2.32 -15.90 -10.34
CA LEU A 228 -2.41 -14.45 -10.15
C LEU A 228 -2.71 -13.79 -11.50
N THR A 229 -3.53 -12.75 -11.48
CA THR A 229 -3.85 -11.95 -12.68
C THR A 229 -3.78 -10.46 -12.33
N ALA A 230 -2.99 -9.70 -13.08
CA ALA A 230 -3.02 -8.24 -13.03
C ALA A 230 -4.28 -7.72 -13.73
N ARG A 231 -4.89 -6.71 -13.14
CA ARG A 231 -6.11 -6.05 -13.62
C ARG A 231 -5.90 -4.55 -13.67
N THR A 232 -6.60 -3.94 -14.57
CA THR A 232 -6.70 -2.48 -14.69
C THR A 232 -8.16 -2.06 -14.82
N MET A 233 -8.46 -0.85 -14.41
CA MET A 233 -9.75 -0.21 -14.70
C MET A 233 -9.52 1.20 -15.19
N ASP A 234 -10.39 1.62 -16.09
CA ASP A 234 -10.56 3.00 -16.50
C ASP A 234 -11.90 3.49 -15.96
N VAL A 235 -11.89 4.60 -15.25
CA VAL A 235 -13.08 5.27 -14.74
C VAL A 235 -13.26 6.54 -15.54
N PRO A 236 -14.39 6.71 -16.22
CA PRO A 236 -14.65 7.91 -17.01
C PRO A 236 -14.65 9.19 -16.18
#